data_f317fa658f54b650d265571b01ec04f2
#
_entry.id   f317fa658f54b650d265571b01ec04f2
#
_cell.length_a   1.000
_cell.length_b   1.000
_cell.length_c   1.000
_cell.angle_alpha   90.00
_cell.angle_beta   90.00
_cell.angle_gamma   90.00
#
_symmetry.space_group_name_H-M   'P 1'
#
loop_
_entity.id
_entity.type
_entity.pdbx_description
1 polymer ?
#
loop_
_entity_poly.entity_id
_entity_poly.type
_entity_poly.pdbx_seq_one_letter_code
_entity_poly.pdbx_strand_id
1 'polypeptide(L)'
;MGSFILSIFITQPQFGETHVVNLLFSSITILIVPRLLLKLLFTSKIDSIKTKALIYGAGENGIYFKRAYQNNLGFQISGFIDDDQSKVGKFIDGVPIMDFNFKKLEKLHENGYSHVIISTDNFTIKRRNYILRTLTEIGFIVYRLPNKEEIINQNTDRSKVVEFSVDQLLSRDEISIDFKKF
;
A
#
# COMPACT_ATOMS: atom_id res chain seq x y z
N MET A 1 -67.51 12.84 33.95
CA MET A 1 -66.47 12.19 33.05
C MET A 1 -65.29 13.10 32.70
N GLY A 2 -65.25 14.35 33.17
CA GLY A 2 -64.18 15.29 32.86
C GLY A 2 -63.02 15.36 33.87
N SER A 3 -63.14 14.68 35.03
CA SER A 3 -62.10 14.78 36.07
C SER A 3 -60.99 13.82 36.01
N PHE A 4 -61.08 12.72 35.19
CA PHE A 4 -60.07 11.70 35.04
C PHE A 4 -59.00 12.05 34.02
N ILE A 5 -59.33 12.91 33.06
CA ILE A 5 -58.36 13.29 32.01
C ILE A 5 -57.39 14.36 32.53
N LEU A 6 -57.80 15.15 33.50
CA LEU A 6 -56.96 16.21 34.07
C LEU A 6 -55.89 15.66 35.03
N SER A 7 -56.16 14.48 35.68
CA SER A 7 -55.15 13.88 36.59
C SER A 7 -53.94 13.21 35.90
N ILE A 8 -54.10 12.84 34.65
CA ILE A 8 -53.00 12.22 33.86
C ILE A 8 -51.96 13.29 33.43
N PHE A 9 -52.41 14.55 33.33
CA PHE A 9 -51.49 15.63 32.89
C PHE A 9 -50.70 16.28 34.06
N ILE A 10 -51.02 15.99 35.32
CA ILE A 10 -50.39 16.62 36.48
C ILE A 10 -49.30 15.75 37.14
N THR A 11 -49.22 14.46 36.81
CA THR A 11 -48.04 13.66 37.14
C THR A 11 -46.93 13.95 36.16
N GLN A 12 -46.38 15.13 36.25
CA GLN A 12 -45.08 15.39 35.62
C GLN A 12 -44.07 14.44 36.28
N PRO A 13 -43.41 13.54 35.50
CA PRO A 13 -42.27 12.83 36.03
C PRO A 13 -41.29 13.93 36.46
N GLN A 14 -40.91 13.96 37.72
CA GLN A 14 -39.80 14.77 38.18
C GLN A 14 -38.60 14.25 37.41
N PHE A 15 -38.21 14.95 36.35
CA PHE A 15 -36.98 14.70 35.64
C PHE A 15 -35.83 15.06 36.60
N GLY A 16 -35.54 14.12 37.50
CA GLY A 16 -34.38 14.23 38.37
C GLY A 16 -33.11 14.30 37.53
N GLU A 17 -32.05 14.88 38.06
CA GLU A 17 -30.74 15.02 37.42
C GLU A 17 -30.24 13.70 36.82
N THR A 18 -30.61 12.57 37.39
CA THR A 18 -30.29 11.21 36.89
C THR A 18 -30.89 10.91 35.51
N HIS A 19 -32.10 11.40 35.18
CA HIS A 19 -32.72 11.20 33.88
C HIS A 19 -32.04 12.02 32.80
N VAL A 20 -31.62 13.25 33.11
CA VAL A 20 -30.85 14.09 32.17
C VAL A 20 -29.52 13.46 31.85
N VAL A 21 -28.80 12.95 32.86
CA VAL A 21 -27.52 12.24 32.66
C VAL A 21 -27.69 10.99 31.80
N ASN A 22 -28.73 10.18 32.06
CA ASN A 22 -29.01 8.98 31.25
C ASN A 22 -29.37 9.32 29.80
N LEU A 23 -30.11 10.39 29.55
CA LEU A 23 -30.42 10.85 28.19
C LEU A 23 -29.16 11.31 27.44
N LEU A 24 -28.28 12.04 28.12
CA LEU A 24 -26.98 12.45 27.53
C LEU A 24 -26.11 11.23 27.20
N PHE A 25 -25.95 10.28 28.11
CA PHE A 25 -25.21 9.04 27.87
C PHE A 25 -25.80 8.23 26.73
N SER A 26 -27.12 8.08 26.68
CA SER A 26 -27.82 7.37 25.60
C SER A 26 -27.61 8.05 24.26
N SER A 27 -27.69 9.37 24.16
CA SER A 27 -27.49 10.12 22.92
C SER A 27 -26.05 10.01 22.42
N ILE A 28 -25.07 10.11 23.31
CA ILE A 28 -23.65 9.93 22.97
C ILE A 28 -23.38 8.50 22.45
N THR A 29 -23.94 7.49 23.11
CA THR A 29 -23.78 6.09 22.73
C THR A 29 -24.38 5.81 21.36
N ILE A 30 -25.58 6.29 21.08
CA ILE A 30 -26.26 6.13 19.79
C ILE A 30 -25.47 6.80 18.64
N LEU A 31 -24.80 7.92 18.90
CA LEU A 31 -24.02 8.63 17.89
C LEU A 31 -22.63 8.01 17.65
N ILE A 32 -21.95 7.57 18.71
CA ILE A 32 -20.54 7.12 18.63
C ILE A 32 -20.45 5.65 18.25
N VAL A 33 -21.25 4.77 18.82
CA VAL A 33 -21.13 3.32 18.62
C VAL A 33 -21.32 2.89 17.17
N PRO A 34 -22.36 3.37 16.44
CA PRO A 34 -22.51 3.02 15.03
C PRO A 34 -21.35 3.54 14.17
N ARG A 35 -20.83 4.72 14.47
CA ARG A 35 -19.70 5.31 13.74
C ARG A 35 -18.42 4.52 13.92
N LEU A 36 -18.13 4.06 15.14
CA LEU A 36 -16.99 3.17 15.42
C LEU A 36 -17.18 1.81 14.75
N LEU A 37 -18.38 1.24 14.83
CA LEU A 37 -18.69 -0.04 14.21
C LEU A 37 -18.54 0.01 12.69
N LEU A 38 -19.08 1.04 12.05
CA LEU A 38 -18.90 1.27 10.62
C LEU A 38 -17.43 1.44 10.27
N LYS A 39 -16.68 2.23 11.04
CA LYS A 39 -15.24 2.39 10.80
C LYS A 39 -14.50 1.05 10.89
N LEU A 40 -14.76 0.22 11.89
CA LEU A 40 -14.15 -1.10 12.02
C LEU A 40 -14.52 -2.03 10.85
N LEU A 41 -15.81 -2.07 10.46
CA LEU A 41 -16.29 -2.92 9.38
C LEU A 41 -15.76 -2.46 8.00
N PHE A 42 -15.69 -1.16 7.75
CA PHE A 42 -15.21 -0.65 6.47
C PHE A 42 -13.69 -0.65 6.37
N THR A 43 -12.95 -0.41 7.45
CA THR A 43 -11.47 -0.46 7.42
C THR A 43 -10.98 -1.86 7.09
N SER A 44 -11.57 -2.90 7.69
CA SER A 44 -11.18 -4.29 7.41
C SER A 44 -11.57 -4.76 5.99
N LYS A 45 -12.58 -4.16 5.36
CA LYS A 45 -13.04 -4.54 4.02
C LYS A 45 -12.25 -3.87 2.89
N ILE A 46 -11.71 -2.68 3.12
CA ILE A 46 -10.91 -1.95 2.12
C ILE A 46 -9.53 -2.60 1.95
N ASP A 47 -8.94 -3.12 3.04
CA ASP A 47 -7.63 -3.78 2.98
C ASP A 47 -7.66 -5.12 2.24
N SER A 48 -8.81 -5.80 2.15
CA SER A 48 -8.94 -7.10 1.47
C SER A 48 -9.03 -7.04 -0.06
N ILE A 49 -9.18 -5.85 -0.65
CA ILE A 49 -9.34 -5.67 -2.11
C ILE A 49 -8.04 -5.19 -2.76
N LYS A 50 -7.11 -4.65 -1.96
CA LYS A 50 -5.84 -4.16 -2.52
C LYS A 50 -4.93 -5.33 -2.91
N THR A 51 -4.52 -5.34 -4.16
CA THR A 51 -3.50 -6.24 -4.67
C THR A 51 -2.19 -6.04 -3.90
N LYS A 52 -1.51 -7.13 -3.55
CA LYS A 52 -0.25 -7.06 -2.79
C LYS A 52 0.92 -6.74 -3.71
N ALA A 53 1.80 -5.86 -3.22
CA ALA A 53 3.02 -5.46 -3.92
C ALA A 53 4.26 -5.68 -3.07
N LEU A 54 5.39 -5.86 -3.74
CA LEU A 54 6.72 -5.95 -3.15
C LEU A 54 7.56 -4.75 -3.60
N ILE A 55 8.51 -4.33 -2.78
CA ILE A 55 9.53 -3.36 -3.15
C ILE A 55 10.86 -4.09 -3.25
N TYR A 56 11.52 -3.99 -4.41
CA TYR A 56 12.88 -4.46 -4.58
C TYR A 56 13.87 -3.36 -4.19
N GLY A 57 14.65 -3.62 -3.16
CA GLY A 57 15.56 -2.68 -2.49
C GLY A 57 15.01 -2.21 -1.14
N ALA A 58 15.51 -2.79 -0.04
CA ALA A 58 15.21 -2.37 1.33
C ALA A 58 16.21 -1.29 1.82
N GLY A 59 16.53 -0.34 0.92
CA GLY A 59 17.34 0.85 1.20
C GLY A 59 16.48 2.08 1.48
N GLU A 60 17.13 3.23 1.63
CA GLU A 60 16.46 4.50 1.96
C GLU A 60 15.35 4.86 0.97
N ASN A 61 15.58 4.70 -0.34
CA ASN A 61 14.60 5.01 -1.37
C ASN A 61 13.34 4.13 -1.25
N GLY A 62 13.51 2.82 -1.05
CA GLY A 62 12.39 1.90 -0.90
C GLY A 62 11.57 2.15 0.37
N ILE A 63 12.25 2.44 1.49
CA ILE A 63 11.62 2.79 2.76
C ILE A 63 10.85 4.11 2.64
N TYR A 64 11.50 5.12 2.06
CA TYR A 64 10.85 6.42 1.81
C TYR A 64 9.60 6.26 0.93
N PHE A 65 9.73 5.52 -0.17
CA PHE A 65 8.61 5.27 -1.07
C PHE A 65 7.44 4.58 -0.35
N LYS A 66 7.71 3.52 0.41
CA LYS A 66 6.67 2.85 1.20
C LYS A 66 5.93 3.83 2.10
N ARG A 67 6.66 4.65 2.88
CA ARG A 67 6.07 5.60 3.83
C ARG A 67 5.26 6.70 3.14
N ALA A 68 5.77 7.21 2.02
CA ALA A 68 5.13 8.31 1.30
C ALA A 68 3.86 7.89 0.54
N TYR A 69 3.85 6.67 0.00
CA TYR A 69 2.85 6.29 -1.00
C TYR A 69 1.95 5.12 -0.62
N GLN A 70 2.21 4.40 0.47
CA GLN A 70 1.45 3.20 0.85
C GLN A 70 -0.08 3.40 0.89
N ASN A 71 -0.56 4.62 1.18
CA ASN A 71 -1.99 4.92 1.27
C ASN A 71 -2.60 5.39 -0.05
N ASN A 72 -1.77 5.83 -1.00
CA ASN A 72 -2.19 6.46 -2.26
C ASN A 72 -2.10 5.51 -3.47
N LEU A 73 -1.54 4.32 -3.27
CA LEU A 73 -1.42 3.30 -4.30
C LEU A 73 -2.67 2.42 -4.36
N GLY A 74 -3.02 1.97 -5.56
CA GLY A 74 -4.07 0.98 -5.77
C GLY A 74 -3.74 -0.42 -5.23
N PHE A 75 -2.53 -0.62 -4.70
CA PHE A 75 -2.01 -1.86 -4.13
C PHE A 75 -1.40 -1.63 -2.74
N GLN A 76 -1.29 -2.70 -1.96
CA GLN A 76 -0.71 -2.69 -0.62
C GLN A 76 0.73 -3.21 -0.65
N ILE A 77 1.68 -2.41 -0.16
CA ILE A 77 3.07 -2.87 0.00
C ILE A 77 3.14 -3.83 1.18
N SER A 78 3.44 -5.10 0.90
CA SER A 78 3.39 -6.19 1.89
C SER A 78 4.74 -6.88 2.12
N GLY A 79 5.82 -6.39 1.49
CA GLY A 79 7.17 -6.93 1.69
C GLY A 79 8.24 -6.15 0.93
N PHE A 80 9.47 -6.41 1.33
CA PHE A 80 10.68 -5.98 0.61
C PHE A 80 11.44 -7.19 0.10
N ILE A 81 12.16 -7.02 -0.99
CA ILE A 81 13.16 -7.95 -1.52
C ILE A 81 14.51 -7.23 -1.48
N ASP A 82 15.54 -7.84 -0.94
CA ASP A 82 16.91 -7.28 -0.95
C ASP A 82 17.93 -8.39 -1.18
N ASP A 83 19.03 -8.05 -1.87
CA ASP A 83 20.14 -8.97 -2.11
C ASP A 83 21.10 -9.04 -0.91
N ASP A 84 21.03 -8.05 -0.03
CA ASP A 84 21.87 -7.99 1.17
C ASP A 84 21.35 -8.96 2.24
N GLN A 85 22.08 -10.07 2.39
CA GLN A 85 21.75 -11.12 3.35
C GLN A 85 21.73 -10.62 4.81
N SER A 86 22.40 -9.51 5.10
CA SER A 86 22.37 -8.91 6.44
C SER A 86 21.01 -8.31 6.80
N LYS A 87 20.20 -7.98 5.81
CA LYS A 87 18.86 -7.42 5.96
C LYS A 87 17.76 -8.48 5.89
N VAL A 88 17.99 -9.55 5.14
CA VAL A 88 17.00 -10.63 4.94
C VAL A 88 16.55 -11.22 6.28
N GLY A 89 15.25 -11.44 6.43
CA GLY A 89 14.62 -11.92 7.66
C GLY A 89 14.30 -10.83 8.68
N LYS A 90 14.71 -9.57 8.45
CA LYS A 90 14.33 -8.43 9.27
C LYS A 90 13.01 -7.83 8.81
N PHE A 91 12.49 -6.90 9.60
CA PHE A 91 11.25 -6.18 9.31
C PHE A 91 11.52 -4.67 9.23
N ILE A 92 10.85 -4.01 8.29
CA ILE A 92 10.82 -2.55 8.17
C ILE A 92 9.36 -2.10 8.18
N ASP A 93 9.00 -1.27 9.16
CA ASP A 93 7.63 -0.76 9.33
C ASP A 93 6.56 -1.88 9.27
N GLY A 94 6.84 -3.00 9.93
CA GLY A 94 5.93 -4.14 10.04
C GLY A 94 5.87 -5.08 8.83
N VAL A 95 6.65 -4.84 7.77
CA VAL A 95 6.73 -5.75 6.60
C VAL A 95 8.08 -6.46 6.52
N PRO A 96 8.10 -7.74 6.11
CA PRO A 96 9.32 -8.55 6.06
C PRO A 96 10.24 -8.17 4.91
N ILE A 97 11.54 -8.40 5.09
CA ILE A 97 12.55 -8.37 4.02
C ILE A 97 12.87 -9.81 3.63
N MET A 98 12.76 -10.10 2.35
CA MET A 98 12.98 -11.43 1.78
C MET A 98 14.15 -11.41 0.82
N ASP A 99 14.79 -12.55 0.64
CA ASP A 99 15.81 -12.77 -0.38
C ASP A 99 15.17 -12.89 -1.78
N PHE A 100 15.92 -12.53 -2.81
CA PHE A 100 15.53 -12.75 -4.21
C PHE A 100 15.69 -14.24 -4.56
N ASN A 101 14.61 -14.99 -4.47
CA ASN A 101 14.57 -16.42 -4.76
C ASN A 101 13.38 -16.77 -5.64
N PHE A 102 13.62 -17.42 -6.79
CA PHE A 102 12.57 -17.75 -7.75
C PHE A 102 11.39 -18.50 -7.13
N LYS A 103 11.65 -19.62 -6.42
CA LYS A 103 10.60 -20.45 -5.83
C LYS A 103 9.77 -19.71 -4.78
N LYS A 104 10.41 -18.81 -4.01
CA LYS A 104 9.70 -18.00 -3.02
C LYS A 104 8.83 -16.95 -3.71
N LEU A 105 9.33 -16.30 -4.76
CA LEU A 105 8.60 -15.30 -5.53
C LEU A 105 7.41 -15.90 -6.27
N GLU A 106 7.59 -17.06 -6.90
CA GLU A 106 6.52 -17.83 -7.54
C GLU A 106 5.39 -18.11 -6.54
N LYS A 107 5.72 -18.64 -5.37
CA LYS A 107 4.75 -18.89 -4.30
C LYS A 107 4.06 -17.61 -3.79
N LEU A 108 4.78 -16.47 -3.75
CA LEU A 108 4.18 -15.19 -3.39
C LEU A 108 3.20 -14.74 -4.47
N HIS A 109 3.54 -14.92 -5.75
CA HIS A 109 2.65 -14.60 -6.86
C HIS A 109 1.34 -15.40 -6.77
N GLU A 110 1.41 -16.71 -6.51
CA GLU A 110 0.25 -17.57 -6.25
C GLU A 110 -0.60 -17.08 -5.06
N ASN A 111 0.01 -16.44 -4.06
CA ASN A 111 -0.65 -15.87 -2.89
C ASN A 111 -1.17 -14.43 -3.12
N GLY A 112 -1.27 -14.00 -4.38
CA GLY A 112 -1.89 -12.73 -4.76
C GLY A 112 -0.95 -11.52 -4.74
N TYR A 113 0.37 -11.73 -4.70
CA TYR A 113 1.33 -10.67 -4.97
C TYR A 113 1.52 -10.56 -6.49
N SER A 114 1.18 -9.43 -7.08
CA SER A 114 1.27 -9.25 -8.53
C SER A 114 2.14 -8.07 -8.97
N HIS A 115 2.57 -7.22 -8.05
CA HIS A 115 3.32 -6.03 -8.37
C HIS A 115 4.67 -6.01 -7.67
N VAL A 116 5.72 -5.61 -8.40
CA VAL A 116 7.05 -5.36 -7.84
C VAL A 116 7.54 -3.98 -8.25
N ILE A 117 8.00 -3.19 -7.29
CA ILE A 117 8.50 -1.84 -7.50
C ILE A 117 10.01 -1.85 -7.27
N ILE A 118 10.77 -1.54 -8.30
CA ILE A 118 12.23 -1.42 -8.19
C ILE A 118 12.59 -0.04 -7.68
N SER A 119 13.20 0.01 -6.49
CA SER A 119 13.56 1.26 -5.79
C SER A 119 15.06 1.59 -5.81
N THR A 120 15.86 0.77 -6.47
CA THR A 120 17.32 0.94 -6.53
C THR A 120 17.81 0.88 -7.98
N ASP A 121 18.73 1.76 -8.32
CA ASP A 121 19.42 1.78 -9.62
C ASP A 121 20.85 1.20 -9.53
N ASN A 122 21.29 0.81 -8.32
CA ASN A 122 22.64 0.30 -8.06
C ASN A 122 22.81 -1.17 -8.50
N PHE A 123 22.39 -1.47 -9.73
CA PHE A 123 22.60 -2.78 -10.33
C PHE A 123 23.63 -2.74 -11.45
N THR A 124 24.39 -3.82 -11.60
CA THR A 124 25.00 -4.09 -12.88
C THR A 124 23.91 -4.38 -13.93
N ILE A 125 24.15 -4.03 -15.18
CA ILE A 125 23.20 -4.29 -16.29
C ILE A 125 22.77 -5.76 -16.30
N LYS A 126 23.74 -6.69 -16.14
CA LYS A 126 23.46 -8.14 -16.08
C LYS A 126 22.51 -8.50 -14.94
N ARG A 127 22.71 -7.94 -13.74
CA ARG A 127 21.85 -8.22 -12.58
C ARG A 127 20.44 -7.68 -12.79
N ARG A 128 20.32 -6.45 -13.27
CA ARG A 128 19.04 -5.83 -13.61
C ARG A 128 18.23 -6.68 -14.59
N ASN A 129 18.86 -7.07 -15.71
CA ASN A 129 18.20 -7.88 -16.73
C ASN A 129 17.77 -9.26 -16.18
N TYR A 130 18.58 -9.87 -15.33
CA TYR A 130 18.22 -11.12 -14.66
C TYR A 130 16.98 -10.95 -13.76
N ILE A 131 16.95 -9.90 -12.92
CA ILE A 131 15.83 -9.63 -12.03
C ILE A 131 14.55 -9.39 -12.83
N LEU A 132 14.60 -8.52 -13.84
CA LEU A 132 13.45 -8.18 -14.67
C LEU A 132 12.91 -9.41 -15.39
N ARG A 133 13.78 -10.19 -16.02
CA ARG A 133 13.39 -11.41 -16.70
C ARG A 133 12.73 -12.40 -15.76
N THR A 134 13.32 -12.65 -14.59
CA THR A 134 12.78 -13.57 -13.59
C THR A 134 11.41 -13.12 -13.10
N LEU A 135 11.22 -11.83 -12.78
CA LEU A 135 9.95 -11.31 -12.32
C LEU A 135 8.87 -11.40 -13.40
N THR A 136 9.21 -11.10 -14.64
CA THR A 136 8.29 -11.20 -15.78
C THR A 136 7.93 -12.66 -16.10
N GLU A 137 8.88 -13.59 -16.02
CA GLU A 137 8.63 -15.03 -16.22
C GLU A 137 7.63 -15.57 -15.18
N ILE A 138 7.68 -15.09 -13.93
CA ILE A 138 6.72 -15.45 -12.88
C ILE A 138 5.34 -14.82 -13.12
N GLY A 139 5.28 -13.69 -13.85
CA GLY A 139 4.03 -12.96 -14.13
C GLY A 139 3.84 -11.68 -13.29
N PHE A 140 4.87 -11.19 -12.62
CA PHE A 140 4.80 -9.91 -11.92
C PHE A 140 4.74 -8.72 -12.88
N ILE A 141 3.93 -7.73 -12.54
CA ILE A 141 3.96 -6.40 -13.16
C ILE A 141 5.06 -5.59 -12.45
N VAL A 142 6.05 -5.14 -13.21
CA VAL A 142 7.22 -4.47 -12.64
C VAL A 142 7.13 -2.97 -12.87
N TYR A 143 7.33 -2.20 -11.80
CA TYR A 143 7.40 -0.74 -11.82
C TYR A 143 8.79 -0.26 -11.40
N ARG A 144 9.16 0.93 -11.87
CA ARG A 144 10.38 1.63 -11.45
C ARG A 144 10.02 2.91 -10.70
N LEU A 145 10.81 3.27 -9.71
CA LEU A 145 10.75 4.62 -9.16
C LEU A 145 11.42 5.59 -10.14
N PRO A 146 10.80 6.72 -10.45
CA PRO A 146 11.42 7.75 -11.27
C PRO A 146 12.65 8.32 -10.53
N ASN A 147 13.73 8.58 -11.29
CA ASN A 147 14.91 9.24 -10.78
C ASN A 147 14.59 10.67 -10.34
N LYS A 148 15.37 11.22 -9.39
CA LYS A 148 15.21 12.60 -8.91
C LYS A 148 15.20 13.63 -10.06
N GLU A 149 16.00 13.39 -11.09
CA GLU A 149 16.08 14.25 -12.28
C GLU A 149 14.82 14.14 -13.16
N GLU A 150 14.22 12.98 -13.26
CA GLU A 150 12.96 12.79 -13.98
C GLU A 150 11.79 13.48 -13.26
N ILE A 151 11.84 13.53 -11.92
CA ILE A 151 10.83 14.23 -11.10
C ILE A 151 10.94 15.74 -11.25
N ILE A 152 12.17 16.28 -11.39
CA ILE A 152 12.42 17.71 -11.50
C ILE A 152 12.09 18.23 -12.92
N ASN A 153 12.41 17.47 -13.95
CA ASN A 153 12.24 17.87 -15.35
C ASN A 153 10.82 17.68 -15.90
N GLN A 154 10.05 16.81 -15.28
CA GLN A 154 8.63 16.67 -15.60
C GLN A 154 7.87 17.34 -14.44
N ASN A 155 7.04 18.33 -14.76
CA ASN A 155 6.00 18.89 -13.89
C ASN A 155 4.96 17.80 -13.54
N THR A 156 5.42 16.59 -13.33
CA THR A 156 4.66 15.36 -13.22
C THR A 156 4.33 15.17 -11.75
N ASP A 157 3.04 15.14 -11.50
CA ASP A 157 2.43 14.77 -10.24
C ASP A 157 3.20 13.60 -9.61
N ARG A 158 3.75 13.81 -8.42
CA ARG A 158 4.63 12.88 -7.68
C ARG A 158 3.99 11.51 -7.37
N SER A 159 2.76 11.30 -7.80
CA SER A 159 1.98 10.07 -7.60
C SER A 159 2.09 9.07 -8.76
N LYS A 160 2.70 9.40 -9.88
CA LYS A 160 2.78 8.49 -11.02
C LYS A 160 3.98 7.56 -10.90
N VAL A 161 3.72 6.34 -10.42
CA VAL A 161 4.59 5.19 -10.63
C VAL A 161 4.58 4.89 -12.15
N VAL A 162 5.72 4.96 -12.80
CA VAL A 162 5.82 4.69 -14.24
C VAL A 162 5.86 3.18 -14.43
N GLU A 163 4.86 2.64 -15.11
CA GLU A 163 4.83 1.24 -15.52
C GLU A 163 5.95 0.98 -16.52
N PHE A 164 6.77 -0.01 -16.26
CA PHE A 164 7.80 -0.46 -17.17
C PHE A 164 7.17 -1.37 -18.22
N SER A 165 7.12 -0.90 -19.46
CA SER A 165 7.01 -1.80 -20.59
C SER A 165 8.32 -2.55 -20.75
N VAL A 166 8.28 -3.88 -20.75
CA VAL A 166 9.44 -4.77 -20.92
C VAL A 166 10.21 -4.43 -22.22
N ASP A 167 9.51 -3.96 -23.24
CA ASP A 167 10.10 -3.54 -24.51
C ASP A 167 11.04 -2.34 -24.38
N GLN A 168 10.81 -1.43 -23.45
CA GLN A 168 11.69 -0.28 -23.21
C GLN A 168 12.99 -0.68 -22.50
N LEU A 169 13.01 -1.83 -21.84
CA LEU A 169 14.20 -2.33 -21.15
C LEU A 169 15.14 -3.10 -22.08
N LEU A 170 14.57 -3.75 -23.09
CA LEU A 170 15.34 -4.51 -24.07
C LEU A 170 15.89 -3.63 -25.19
N SER A 171 15.25 -2.50 -25.52
CA SER A 171 15.64 -1.63 -26.62
C SER A 171 16.75 -0.62 -26.31
N ARG A 172 17.33 -0.60 -25.10
CA ARG A 172 18.40 0.36 -24.75
C ARG A 172 19.82 -0.20 -24.87
N ASP A 173 20.00 -1.43 -25.29
CA ASP A 173 21.31 -2.07 -25.49
C ASP A 173 21.62 -2.44 -26.95
N GLU A 174 21.03 -1.75 -27.93
CA GLU A 174 21.69 -1.69 -29.24
C GLU A 174 22.90 -0.74 -29.14
N ILE A 175 24.02 -1.29 -28.69
CA ILE A 175 25.33 -0.71 -28.95
C ILE A 175 25.50 -0.72 -30.47
N SER A 176 25.27 0.41 -31.11
CA SER A 176 25.68 0.64 -32.48
C SER A 176 27.21 0.60 -32.49
N ILE A 177 27.77 -0.58 -32.70
CA ILE A 177 29.21 -0.73 -33.03
C ILE A 177 29.34 -0.14 -34.43
N ASP A 178 29.88 1.06 -34.50
CA ASP A 178 30.23 1.71 -35.73
C ASP A 178 31.41 0.96 -36.37
N PHE A 179 31.12 0.02 -37.28
CA PHE A 179 32.12 -0.76 -38.06
C PHE A 179 32.79 0.09 -39.16
N LYS A 180 32.72 1.41 -39.15
CA LYS A 180 33.34 2.28 -40.17
C LYS A 180 34.68 2.86 -39.79
N LYS A 181 35.45 2.19 -38.95
CA LYS A 181 36.87 2.55 -38.73
C LYS A 181 37.75 1.31 -38.70
N PHE A 182 37.88 0.67 -39.85
CA PHE A 182 39.10 -0.08 -40.30
C PHE A 182 39.21 0.01 -41.80
#